data_318df25446ba5c28caec53966b31fc4b
#
_entry.id   318df25446ba5c28caec53966b31fc4b
#
_cell.length_a   1.000
_cell.length_b   1.000
_cell.length_c   1.000
_cell.angle_alpha   90.00
_cell.angle_beta   90.00
_cell.angle_gamma   90.00
#
_symmetry.space_group_name_H-M   'P 1'
#
loop_
_entity.id
_entity.type
_entity.pdbx_description
1 polymer ?
#
loop_
_entity_poly.entity_id
_entity_poly.type
_entity_poly.pdbx_seq_one_letter_code
_entity_poly.pdbx_strand_id
1 'polypeptide(L)'
;MSVAYWIVAGILAFIFLALGVMKLTSTKEKIVANPQAGWANDFTEPQIKLIGLAEFLGSAGLILPPAVGVAKWLRVPAAIGIILLMLGAANTHRRRKEPFFPPLVLAVVALVTLFL
;
A
#
# COMPACT_ATOMS: atom_id res chain seq x y z
N MET A 1 7.01 16.68 12.45
CA MET A 1 5.92 15.73 12.39
C MET A 1 5.44 15.36 13.78
N SER A 2 4.14 15.26 13.97
CA SER A 2 3.57 14.89 15.27
C SER A 2 3.89 13.44 15.64
N VAL A 3 3.82 13.13 16.94
CA VAL A 3 3.97 11.75 17.41
C VAL A 3 2.89 10.86 16.78
N ALA A 4 1.65 11.40 16.68
CA ALA A 4 0.54 10.67 16.05
C ALA A 4 0.86 10.32 14.59
N TYR A 5 1.47 11.23 13.83
CA TYR A 5 1.92 10.93 12.47
C TYR A 5 2.87 9.74 12.44
N TRP A 6 3.90 9.77 13.28
CA TRP A 6 4.91 8.71 13.28
C TRP A 6 4.34 7.35 13.65
N ILE A 7 3.40 7.30 14.58
CA ILE A 7 2.73 6.05 14.96
C ILE A 7 1.90 5.53 13.79
N VAL A 8 1.02 6.35 13.25
CA VAL A 8 0.08 5.93 12.19
C VAL A 8 0.83 5.64 10.90
N ALA A 9 1.69 6.55 10.47
CA ALA A 9 2.47 6.37 9.23
C ALA A 9 3.46 5.22 9.37
N GLY A 10 4.04 5.02 10.54
CA GLY A 10 4.95 3.90 10.79
C GLY A 10 4.28 2.55 10.64
N ILE A 11 3.08 2.39 11.21
CA ILE A 11 2.30 1.16 11.08
C ILE A 11 1.91 0.94 9.61
N LEU A 12 1.40 1.99 8.97
CA LEU A 12 0.98 1.94 7.58
C LEU A 12 2.15 1.60 6.65
N ALA A 13 3.30 2.26 6.85
CA ALA A 13 4.50 2.02 6.06
C ALA A 13 5.02 0.60 6.24
N PHE A 14 4.97 0.06 7.46
CA PHE A 14 5.39 -1.32 7.72
C PHE A 14 4.51 -2.31 6.93
N ILE A 15 3.20 -2.10 6.95
CA ILE A 15 2.26 -2.96 6.21
C ILE A 15 2.58 -2.93 4.71
N PHE A 16 2.71 -1.74 4.13
CA PHE A 16 2.95 -1.60 2.69
C PHE A 16 4.36 -1.97 2.28
N LEU A 17 5.34 -1.82 3.15
CA LEU A 17 6.68 -2.34 2.91
C LEU A 17 6.64 -3.87 2.77
N ALA A 18 5.98 -4.54 3.71
CA ALA A 18 5.86 -5.99 3.69
C ALA A 18 5.11 -6.48 2.44
N LEU A 19 3.98 -5.84 2.11
CA LEU A 19 3.19 -6.20 0.93
C LEU A 19 3.97 -5.92 -0.36
N GLY A 20 4.66 -4.79 -0.43
CA GLY A 20 5.44 -4.41 -1.61
C GLY A 20 6.63 -5.34 -1.84
N VAL A 21 7.38 -5.66 -0.79
CA VAL A 21 8.52 -6.59 -0.88
C VAL A 21 8.03 -7.97 -1.31
N MET A 22 6.94 -8.45 -0.74
CA MET A 22 6.36 -9.74 -1.10
C MET A 22 6.03 -9.79 -2.61
N LYS A 23 5.37 -8.76 -3.13
CA LYS A 23 5.01 -8.71 -4.54
C LYS A 23 6.22 -8.58 -5.47
N LEU A 24 7.25 -7.85 -5.03
CA LEU A 24 8.47 -7.67 -5.82
C LEU A 24 9.34 -8.91 -5.85
N THR A 25 9.31 -9.74 -4.81
CA THR A 25 10.21 -10.88 -4.67
C THR A 25 9.55 -12.23 -4.96
N SER A 26 8.22 -12.28 -5.10
CA SER A 26 7.49 -13.53 -5.34
C SER A 26 6.99 -13.59 -6.79
N THR A 27 6.96 -14.81 -7.35
CA THR A 27 6.32 -15.02 -8.64
C THR A 27 4.80 -15.01 -8.48
N LYS A 28 4.08 -14.73 -9.57
CA LYS A 28 2.62 -14.82 -9.56
C LYS A 28 2.15 -16.21 -9.14
N GLU A 29 2.79 -17.24 -9.67
CA GLU A 29 2.46 -18.65 -9.34
C GLU A 29 2.53 -18.88 -7.83
N LYS A 30 3.58 -18.36 -7.19
CA LYS A 30 3.77 -18.51 -5.75
C LYS A 30 2.71 -17.74 -4.97
N ILE A 31 2.34 -16.55 -5.44
CA ILE A 31 1.31 -15.72 -4.79
C ILE A 31 -0.05 -16.40 -4.87
N VAL A 32 -0.46 -16.89 -6.04
CA VAL A 32 -1.78 -17.52 -6.23
C VAL A 32 -1.91 -18.87 -5.56
N ALA A 33 -0.78 -19.47 -5.15
CA ALA A 33 -0.81 -20.70 -4.35
C ALA A 33 -1.47 -20.48 -2.99
N ASN A 34 -1.48 -19.23 -2.48
CA ASN A 34 -2.23 -18.88 -1.28
C ASN A 34 -3.70 -18.69 -1.63
N PRO A 35 -4.65 -19.47 -1.04
CA PRO A 35 -6.07 -19.33 -1.37
C PRO A 35 -6.64 -17.93 -1.10
N GLN A 36 -6.04 -17.17 -0.17
CA GLN A 36 -6.48 -15.82 0.15
C GLN A 36 -6.00 -14.77 -0.85
N ALA A 37 -5.09 -15.14 -1.75
CA ALA A 37 -4.54 -14.25 -2.75
C ALA A 37 -5.16 -14.48 -4.14
N GLY A 38 -6.43 -14.89 -4.20
CA GLY A 38 -7.14 -15.08 -5.46
C GLY A 38 -7.20 -13.84 -6.35
N TRP A 39 -7.10 -12.65 -5.74
CA TRP A 39 -7.06 -11.38 -6.47
C TRP A 39 -5.90 -11.33 -7.50
N ALA A 40 -4.81 -12.03 -7.23
CA ALA A 40 -3.64 -12.03 -8.12
C ALA A 40 -3.94 -12.65 -9.47
N ASN A 41 -4.99 -13.48 -9.57
CA ASN A 41 -5.41 -14.05 -10.85
C ASN A 41 -5.93 -12.98 -11.83
N ASP A 42 -6.36 -11.84 -11.33
CA ASP A 42 -6.87 -10.74 -12.15
C ASP A 42 -5.75 -9.90 -12.78
N PHE A 43 -4.50 -10.16 -12.43
CA PHE A 43 -3.35 -9.36 -12.86
C PHE A 43 -2.26 -10.22 -13.47
N THR A 44 -1.51 -9.65 -14.41
CA THR A 44 -0.29 -10.27 -14.92
C THR A 44 0.83 -10.12 -13.90
N GLU A 45 1.89 -10.94 -14.02
CA GLU A 45 3.03 -10.82 -13.11
C GLU A 45 3.68 -9.43 -13.17
N PRO A 46 3.92 -8.81 -14.36
CA PRO A 46 4.42 -7.43 -14.40
C PRO A 46 3.51 -6.42 -13.70
N GLN A 47 2.19 -6.58 -13.79
CA GLN A 47 1.25 -5.70 -13.08
C GLN A 47 1.37 -5.85 -11.57
N ILE A 48 1.52 -7.09 -11.08
CA ILE A 48 1.72 -7.35 -9.65
C ILE A 48 3.03 -6.70 -9.17
N LYS A 49 4.10 -6.79 -9.96
CA LYS A 49 5.38 -6.15 -9.65
C LYS A 49 5.25 -4.62 -9.59
N LEU A 50 4.50 -4.02 -10.51
CA LEU A 50 4.26 -2.57 -10.49
C LEU A 50 3.48 -2.14 -9.26
N ILE A 51 2.46 -2.90 -8.88
CA ILE A 51 1.70 -2.64 -7.65
C ILE A 51 2.64 -2.73 -6.44
N GLY A 52 3.46 -3.77 -6.38
CA GLY A 52 4.44 -3.93 -5.30
C GLY A 52 5.44 -2.79 -5.22
N LEU A 53 5.93 -2.32 -6.37
CA LEU A 53 6.83 -1.18 -6.42
C LEU A 53 6.14 0.10 -5.91
N ALA A 54 4.91 0.34 -6.32
CA ALA A 54 4.15 1.50 -5.86
C ALA A 54 3.91 1.45 -4.35
N GLU A 55 3.60 0.27 -3.80
CA GLU A 55 3.44 0.07 -2.35
C GLU A 55 4.75 0.33 -1.62
N PHE A 56 5.85 -0.18 -2.14
CA PHE A 56 7.19 0.04 -1.58
C PHE A 56 7.55 1.53 -1.57
N LEU A 57 7.36 2.21 -2.71
CA LEU A 57 7.65 3.64 -2.82
C LEU A 57 6.73 4.48 -1.94
N GLY A 58 5.47 4.08 -1.80
CA GLY A 58 4.53 4.74 -0.90
C GLY A 58 4.98 4.64 0.55
N SER A 59 5.42 3.47 0.99
CA SER A 59 5.93 3.29 2.35
C SER A 59 7.19 4.12 2.59
N ALA A 60 8.13 4.10 1.64
CA ALA A 60 9.36 4.89 1.72
C ALA A 60 9.05 6.39 1.76
N GLY A 61 8.11 6.85 0.94
CA GLY A 61 7.72 8.26 0.87
C GLY A 61 7.04 8.77 2.13
N LEU A 62 6.37 7.91 2.88
CA LEU A 62 5.77 8.29 4.17
C LEU A 62 6.82 8.50 5.25
N ILE A 63 7.92 7.79 5.21
CA ILE A 63 8.88 7.72 6.32
C ILE A 63 10.18 8.48 6.02
N LEU A 64 10.82 8.22 4.87
CA LEU A 64 12.18 8.72 4.63
C LEU A 64 12.26 10.24 4.49
N PRO A 65 11.44 10.92 3.66
CA PRO A 65 11.55 12.37 3.55
C PRO A 65 11.30 13.09 4.87
N PRO A 66 10.24 12.77 5.64
CA PRO A 66 10.08 13.36 6.96
C PRO A 66 11.20 13.04 7.94
N ALA A 67 11.74 11.81 7.90
CA ALA A 67 12.79 11.38 8.82
C ALA A 67 14.11 12.11 8.59
N VAL A 68 14.50 12.32 7.33
CA VAL A 68 15.74 13.01 6.98
C VAL A 68 15.58 14.53 6.90
N GLY A 69 14.35 15.03 6.94
CA GLY A 69 14.08 16.46 6.90
C GLY A 69 14.26 17.11 5.54
N VAL A 70 14.31 16.30 4.46
CA VAL A 70 14.46 16.79 3.08
C VAL A 70 13.22 16.39 2.29
N ALA A 71 12.66 17.36 1.52
CA ALA A 71 11.48 17.16 0.69
C ALA A 71 10.32 16.49 1.45
N LYS A 72 10.03 16.98 2.65
CA LYS A 72 8.98 16.41 3.53
C LYS A 72 7.62 16.36 2.86
N TRP A 73 7.37 17.21 1.87
CA TRP A 73 6.12 17.25 1.11
C TRP A 73 5.85 15.96 0.34
N LEU A 74 6.88 15.14 0.08
CA LEU A 74 6.72 13.87 -0.63
C LEU A 74 5.81 12.89 0.10
N ARG A 75 5.60 13.08 1.41
CA ARG A 75 4.62 12.27 2.15
C ARG A 75 3.20 12.43 1.61
N VAL A 76 2.88 13.57 1.03
CA VAL A 76 1.55 13.82 0.49
C VAL A 76 1.25 12.97 -0.76
N PRO A 77 2.06 13.02 -1.84
CA PRO A 77 1.83 12.12 -2.97
C PRO A 77 2.00 10.64 -2.58
N ALA A 78 2.85 10.31 -1.60
CA ALA A 78 2.96 8.94 -1.11
C ALA A 78 1.65 8.46 -0.51
N ALA A 79 1.02 9.24 0.36
CA ALA A 79 -0.28 8.91 0.96
C ALA A 79 -1.38 8.82 -0.12
N ILE A 80 -1.41 9.77 -1.04
CA ILE A 80 -2.39 9.76 -2.14
C ILE A 80 -2.23 8.52 -3.00
N GLY A 81 -1.00 8.14 -3.33
CA GLY A 81 -0.73 6.92 -4.09
C GLY A 81 -1.24 5.67 -3.39
N ILE A 82 -1.03 5.57 -2.07
CA ILE A 82 -1.55 4.46 -1.26
C ILE A 82 -3.08 4.45 -1.29
N ILE A 83 -3.72 5.61 -1.16
CA ILE A 83 -5.18 5.71 -1.23
C ILE A 83 -5.70 5.18 -2.57
N LEU A 84 -5.10 5.61 -3.67
CA LEU A 84 -5.49 5.17 -5.00
C LEU A 84 -5.31 3.67 -5.19
N LEU A 85 -4.18 3.12 -4.71
CA LEU A 85 -3.94 1.67 -4.73
C LEU A 85 -5.01 0.91 -3.95
N MET A 86 -5.38 1.42 -2.78
CA MET A 86 -6.37 0.74 -1.93
C MET A 86 -7.77 0.85 -2.48
N LEU A 87 -8.11 1.96 -3.13
CA LEU A 87 -9.39 2.05 -3.83
C LEU A 87 -9.46 1.06 -5.00
N GLY A 88 -8.36 0.90 -5.73
CA GLY A 88 -8.26 -0.13 -6.78
C GLY A 88 -8.38 -1.54 -6.23
N ALA A 89 -7.71 -1.81 -5.11
CA ALA A 89 -7.80 -3.10 -4.42
C ALA A 89 -9.23 -3.38 -3.95
N ALA A 90 -9.90 -2.40 -3.37
CA ALA A 90 -11.29 -2.53 -2.93
C ALA A 90 -12.20 -2.85 -4.11
N ASN A 91 -12.01 -2.18 -5.24
CA ASN A 91 -12.78 -2.45 -6.46
C ASN A 91 -12.55 -3.88 -6.97
N THR A 92 -11.31 -4.37 -6.95
CA THR A 92 -10.98 -5.73 -7.36
C THR A 92 -11.68 -6.75 -6.46
N HIS A 93 -11.58 -6.60 -5.15
CA HIS A 93 -12.23 -7.50 -4.21
C HIS A 93 -13.75 -7.46 -4.34
N ARG A 94 -14.33 -6.28 -4.54
CA ARG A 94 -15.76 -6.13 -4.75
C ARG A 94 -16.22 -6.89 -6.00
N ARG A 95 -15.50 -6.76 -7.11
CA ARG A 95 -15.81 -7.49 -8.36
C ARG A 95 -15.70 -9.00 -8.20
N ARG A 96 -14.78 -9.45 -7.35
CA ARG A 96 -14.58 -10.86 -7.05
C ARG A 96 -15.54 -11.39 -5.98
N LYS A 97 -16.44 -10.54 -5.48
CA LYS A 97 -17.38 -10.89 -4.40
C LYS A 97 -16.68 -11.33 -3.13
N GLU A 98 -15.55 -10.70 -2.84
CA GLU A 98 -14.75 -10.88 -1.63
C GLU A 98 -14.95 -9.69 -0.70
N PRO A 99 -14.65 -9.82 0.60
CA PRO A 99 -14.66 -8.67 1.50
C PRO A 99 -13.75 -7.56 0.98
N PHE A 100 -14.27 -6.34 0.86
CA PHE A 100 -13.52 -5.21 0.32
C PHE A 100 -13.30 -4.09 1.36
N PHE A 101 -13.70 -4.31 2.62
CA PHE A 101 -13.49 -3.31 3.66
C PHE A 101 -12.01 -3.15 4.10
N PRO A 102 -11.14 -4.21 4.13
CA PRO A 102 -9.76 -4.01 4.58
C PRO A 102 -8.98 -2.97 3.76
N PRO A 103 -9.00 -2.98 2.42
CA PRO A 103 -8.34 -1.91 1.67
C PRO A 103 -8.97 -0.55 1.90
N LEU A 104 -10.28 -0.46 2.14
CA LEU A 104 -10.92 0.82 2.46
C LEU A 104 -10.44 1.37 3.80
N VAL A 105 -10.26 0.51 4.79
CA VAL A 105 -9.70 0.91 6.09
C VAL A 105 -8.30 1.48 5.89
N LEU A 106 -7.45 0.81 5.11
CA LEU A 106 -6.10 1.29 4.84
C LEU A 106 -6.11 2.62 4.07
N ALA A 107 -7.05 2.81 3.15
CA ALA A 107 -7.22 4.08 2.45
C ALA A 107 -7.58 5.21 3.42
N VAL A 108 -8.48 4.95 4.37
CA VAL A 108 -8.87 5.93 5.40
C VAL A 108 -7.68 6.25 6.30
N VAL A 109 -6.91 5.26 6.71
CA VAL A 109 -5.71 5.47 7.54
C VAL A 109 -4.69 6.33 6.79
N ALA A 110 -4.48 6.06 5.51
CA ALA A 110 -3.59 6.89 4.68
C ALA A 110 -4.11 8.33 4.56
N LEU A 111 -5.42 8.52 4.40
CA LEU A 111 -6.03 9.84 4.37
C LEU A 111 -5.80 10.58 5.69
N VAL A 112 -5.95 9.90 6.81
CA VAL A 112 -5.74 10.48 8.15
C VAL A 112 -4.30 11.01 8.29
N THR A 113 -3.29 10.34 7.71
CA THR A 113 -1.91 10.81 7.80
C THR A 113 -1.72 12.21 7.22
N LEU A 114 -2.56 12.62 6.27
CA LEU A 114 -2.46 13.95 5.66
C LEU A 114 -2.83 15.07 6.63
N PHE A 115 -3.54 14.76 7.71
CA PHE A 115 -3.99 15.72 8.72
C PHE A 115 -3.17 15.66 10.01
N LEU A 116 -2.19 14.80 10.05
CA LEU A 116 -1.30 14.62 11.21
C LEU A 116 0.05 15.26 10.94
#